data_9f62c694cf12012d408bd6a972edf7cc
#
_entry.id   9f62c694cf12012d408bd6a972edf7cc
#
_cell.length_a   1.000
_cell.length_b   1.000
_cell.length_c   1.000
_cell.angle_alpha   90.00
_cell.angle_beta   90.00
_cell.angle_gamma   90.00
#
_symmetry.space_group_name_H-M   'P 1'
#
loop_
_entity.id
_entity.type
_entity.pdbx_description
1 polymer ?
#
loop_
_entity_poly.entity_id
_entity_poly.type
_entity_poly.pdbx_seq_one_letter_code
_entity_poly.pdbx_strand_id
1 'polypeptide(L)'
;YKQDGRWVSEGWWTVQPAACVTPISRDLQYRFYYFHARNPERTFRHDRLSFCTQPGLFTIGGDNDCETRGDDKTYFAKIDTGLGNKNFRQNLSTHSTPLEVRSSREPGTWGAPFSGEVVFLDCSVMFRGRFQFCRFIGSGRVFTVVEDNRTPPEVFATLRGMAKATPVQIEGDWVELFDHTVEIALRSVKVRAPNEEDRVLKLLQGNWFSETDSKDQFTILGNERQSNYGGALTSLEYLSVMPFCDEFDGFGPYLYAWDSQGGTGLCYEIKKVSETVLGLVYLPRRPERRCF
;
A
#
# COMPACT_ATOMS: atom_id res chain seq x y z
N TYR A 1 -7.62 -19.56 -5.85
CA TYR A 1 -8.86 -19.55 -5.07
C TYR A 1 -9.02 -20.86 -4.27
N LYS A 2 -10.00 -20.92 -3.38
CA LYS A 2 -10.37 -22.18 -2.71
C LYS A 2 -11.60 -22.81 -3.35
N GLN A 3 -11.59 -24.13 -3.44
CA GLN A 3 -12.74 -24.93 -3.83
C GLN A 3 -12.83 -26.11 -2.85
N ASP A 4 -13.99 -26.27 -2.21
CA ASP A 4 -14.26 -27.32 -1.21
C ASP A 4 -13.16 -27.38 -0.11
N GLY A 5 -12.72 -26.19 0.34
CA GLY A 5 -11.67 -26.03 1.36
C GLY A 5 -10.24 -26.23 0.89
N ARG A 6 -10.02 -26.66 -0.34
CA ARG A 6 -8.69 -26.86 -0.94
C ARG A 6 -8.29 -25.72 -1.84
N TRP A 7 -6.99 -25.39 -1.87
CA TRP A 7 -6.47 -24.46 -2.85
C TRP A 7 -6.51 -25.05 -4.25
N VAL A 8 -6.91 -24.24 -5.22
CA VAL A 8 -6.90 -24.57 -6.65
C VAL A 8 -6.22 -23.44 -7.40
N SER A 9 -5.24 -23.76 -8.22
CA SER A 9 -4.63 -22.88 -9.21
C SER A 9 -5.01 -23.30 -10.62
N GLU A 10 -5.41 -22.33 -11.43
CA GLU A 10 -5.81 -22.53 -12.83
C GLU A 10 -5.11 -21.48 -13.70
N GLY A 11 -4.75 -21.81 -14.89
CA GLY A 11 -4.13 -20.94 -15.89
C GLY A 11 -3.84 -21.70 -17.17
N TRP A 12 -3.28 -21.08 -18.16
CA TRP A 12 -3.05 -19.67 -18.39
C TRP A 12 -4.07 -19.14 -19.38
N TRP A 13 -4.55 -17.93 -19.17
CA TRP A 13 -5.44 -17.28 -20.15
C TRP A 13 -4.65 -16.19 -20.88
N THR A 14 -4.65 -16.24 -22.21
CA THR A 14 -4.10 -15.15 -23.02
C THR A 14 -5.12 -14.02 -23.12
N VAL A 15 -4.72 -12.83 -22.65
CA VAL A 15 -5.55 -11.63 -22.70
C VAL A 15 -4.98 -10.68 -23.73
N GLN A 16 -5.74 -10.43 -24.80
CA GLN A 16 -5.36 -9.45 -25.84
C GLN A 16 -5.47 -8.02 -25.27
N PRO A 17 -4.72 -7.03 -25.83
CA PRO A 17 -4.89 -5.63 -25.47
C PRO A 17 -6.36 -5.19 -25.57
N ALA A 18 -6.83 -4.45 -24.57
CA ALA A 18 -8.20 -3.97 -24.43
C ALA A 18 -9.29 -5.08 -24.32
N ALA A 19 -8.91 -6.35 -24.21
CA ALA A 19 -9.83 -7.46 -23.98
C ALA A 19 -9.98 -7.80 -22.49
N CYS A 20 -11.04 -8.54 -22.17
CA CYS A 20 -11.28 -9.09 -20.84
C CYS A 20 -11.45 -10.60 -20.94
N VAL A 21 -10.99 -11.32 -19.93
CA VAL A 21 -11.30 -12.74 -19.71
C VAL A 21 -11.98 -12.90 -18.36
N THR A 22 -12.80 -13.93 -18.23
CA THR A 22 -13.51 -14.25 -16.98
C THR A 22 -13.04 -15.62 -16.49
N PRO A 23 -11.93 -15.70 -15.75
CA PRO A 23 -11.40 -16.97 -15.26
C PRO A 23 -12.35 -17.69 -14.31
N ILE A 24 -13.14 -16.95 -13.56
CA ILE A 24 -14.14 -17.48 -12.62
C ILE A 24 -15.50 -16.96 -13.07
N SER A 25 -16.33 -17.85 -13.65
CA SER A 25 -17.65 -17.53 -14.20
C SER A 25 -18.81 -17.64 -13.21
N ARG A 26 -18.53 -18.14 -11.99
CA ARG A 26 -19.49 -18.25 -10.89
C ARG A 26 -19.36 -17.11 -9.91
N ASP A 27 -20.38 -16.89 -9.07
CA ASP A 27 -20.33 -15.94 -7.96
C ASP A 27 -19.10 -16.18 -7.08
N LEU A 28 -18.41 -15.11 -6.70
CA LEU A 28 -17.27 -15.18 -5.79
C LEU A 28 -17.75 -15.63 -4.40
N GLN A 29 -17.05 -16.62 -3.82
CA GLN A 29 -17.39 -17.23 -2.52
C GLN A 29 -16.54 -16.67 -1.39
N TYR A 30 -15.39 -16.08 -1.71
CA TYR A 30 -14.40 -15.64 -0.75
C TYR A 30 -14.04 -14.17 -0.98
N ARG A 31 -13.58 -13.51 0.08
CA ARG A 31 -13.07 -12.14 0.00
C ARG A 31 -11.73 -12.05 -0.71
N PHE A 32 -10.87 -13.05 -0.57
CA PHE A 32 -9.52 -13.02 -1.10
C PHE A 32 -9.34 -14.02 -2.24
N TYR A 33 -8.80 -13.51 -3.35
CA TYR A 33 -8.35 -14.29 -4.49
C TYR A 33 -6.89 -13.95 -4.80
N TYR A 34 -6.29 -14.74 -5.68
CA TYR A 34 -4.88 -14.60 -6.03
C TYR A 34 -4.73 -14.70 -7.53
N PHE A 35 -3.88 -13.86 -8.11
CA PHE A 35 -3.61 -13.91 -9.55
C PHE A 35 -2.12 -13.74 -9.82
N HIS A 36 -1.68 -14.29 -10.94
CA HIS A 36 -0.38 -14.01 -11.55
C HIS A 36 -0.64 -13.58 -12.99
N ALA A 37 0.00 -12.48 -13.42
CA ALA A 37 -0.06 -12.02 -14.80
C ALA A 37 1.31 -11.56 -15.25
N ARG A 38 1.65 -11.85 -16.49
CA ARG A 38 2.91 -11.42 -17.12
C ARG A 38 2.68 -11.09 -18.61
N ASN A 39 3.52 -10.22 -19.12
CA ASN A 39 3.75 -10.03 -20.54
C ASN A 39 5.25 -10.22 -20.82
N PRO A 40 5.72 -10.20 -22.08
CA PRO A 40 7.13 -10.39 -22.41
C PRO A 40 8.10 -9.42 -21.70
N GLU A 41 7.62 -8.25 -21.32
CA GLU A 41 8.45 -7.16 -20.77
C GLU A 41 8.33 -7.05 -19.24
N ARG A 42 7.25 -7.59 -18.64
CA ARG A 42 6.92 -7.34 -17.24
C ARG A 42 6.10 -8.47 -16.62
N THR A 43 6.42 -8.79 -15.37
CA THR A 43 5.53 -9.51 -14.46
C THR A 43 4.74 -8.50 -13.64
N PHE A 44 3.42 -8.60 -13.64
CA PHE A 44 2.58 -7.78 -12.78
C PHE A 44 2.79 -8.20 -11.34
N ARG A 45 2.62 -7.27 -10.42
CA ARG A 45 2.81 -7.40 -8.98
C ARG A 45 2.58 -8.85 -8.48
N HIS A 46 3.49 -9.33 -7.65
CA HIS A 46 3.35 -10.59 -6.92
C HIS A 46 3.65 -10.36 -5.43
N ASP A 47 2.92 -11.08 -4.59
CA ASP A 47 3.16 -11.15 -3.14
C ASP A 47 4.03 -12.39 -2.85
N ARG A 48 4.33 -12.66 -1.57
CA ARG A 48 5.14 -13.83 -1.17
C ARG A 48 4.36 -15.15 -1.15
N LEU A 49 3.10 -15.16 -1.54
CA LEU A 49 2.30 -16.38 -1.62
C LEU A 49 2.55 -17.07 -2.96
N SER A 50 2.95 -18.34 -2.90
CA SER A 50 3.21 -19.16 -4.07
C SER A 50 2.17 -20.26 -4.22
N PHE A 51 1.87 -20.60 -5.47
CA PHE A 51 1.02 -21.72 -5.84
C PHE A 51 1.70 -22.53 -6.95
N CYS A 52 1.24 -23.79 -7.09
CA CYS A 52 1.73 -24.65 -8.15
C CYS A 52 1.17 -24.25 -9.51
N THR A 53 1.99 -24.23 -10.55
CA THR A 53 1.62 -23.92 -11.93
C THR A 53 2.28 -24.88 -12.90
N GLN A 54 1.79 -24.94 -14.13
CA GLN A 54 2.42 -25.71 -15.23
C GLN A 54 2.45 -24.85 -16.49
N PRO A 55 3.34 -25.12 -17.45
CA PRO A 55 3.26 -24.55 -18.78
C PRO A 55 1.94 -24.95 -19.48
N GLY A 56 1.30 -24.01 -20.18
CA GLY A 56 0.03 -24.25 -20.88
C GLY A 56 -1.21 -24.15 -19.99
N LEU A 57 -2.31 -24.75 -20.41
CA LEU A 57 -3.54 -24.80 -19.61
C LEU A 57 -3.41 -25.82 -18.49
N PHE A 58 -3.77 -25.44 -17.27
CA PHE A 58 -3.71 -26.33 -16.10
C PHE A 58 -4.81 -26.04 -15.10
N THR A 59 -5.12 -27.06 -14.30
CA THR A 59 -5.90 -26.96 -13.06
C THR A 59 -5.23 -27.86 -12.03
N ILE A 60 -4.66 -27.26 -10.98
CA ILE A 60 -3.87 -27.95 -9.96
C ILE A 60 -4.54 -27.77 -8.60
N GLY A 61 -4.80 -28.87 -7.91
CA GLY A 61 -5.27 -28.89 -6.52
C GLY A 61 -4.10 -28.95 -5.54
N GLY A 62 -4.14 -28.10 -4.50
CA GLY A 62 -3.10 -27.98 -3.50
C GLY A 62 -2.02 -26.94 -3.88
N ASP A 63 -1.36 -26.45 -2.85
CA ASP A 63 -0.34 -25.37 -2.94
C ASP A 63 1.02 -25.79 -2.38
N ASN A 64 1.15 -27.05 -1.95
CA ASN A 64 2.36 -27.60 -1.36
C ASN A 64 3.08 -28.54 -2.32
N ASP A 65 4.40 -28.67 -2.10
CA ASP A 65 5.27 -29.66 -2.76
C ASP A 65 5.24 -29.59 -4.30
N CYS A 66 5.08 -28.38 -4.86
CA CYS A 66 4.99 -28.18 -6.31
C CYS A 66 6.11 -28.85 -7.07
N GLU A 67 7.36 -28.59 -6.68
CA GLU A 67 8.56 -29.11 -7.37
C GLU A 67 8.64 -30.64 -7.28
N THR A 68 8.30 -31.24 -6.14
CA THR A 68 8.27 -32.70 -5.95
C THR A 68 7.22 -33.38 -6.82
N ARG A 69 6.16 -32.64 -7.16
CA ARG A 69 5.07 -33.09 -8.04
C ARG A 69 5.35 -32.84 -9.52
N GLY A 70 6.46 -32.19 -9.84
CA GLY A 70 6.81 -31.78 -11.21
C GLY A 70 6.11 -30.51 -11.68
N ASP A 71 5.54 -29.72 -10.75
CA ASP A 71 4.92 -28.44 -11.01
C ASP A 71 5.91 -27.29 -10.75
N ASP A 72 5.71 -26.16 -11.40
CA ASP A 72 6.44 -24.93 -11.13
C ASP A 72 5.89 -24.23 -9.90
N LYS A 73 6.76 -23.58 -9.13
CA LYS A 73 6.38 -22.71 -8.02
C LYS A 73 6.33 -21.27 -8.50
N THR A 74 5.13 -20.68 -8.56
CA THR A 74 4.90 -19.31 -9.04
C THR A 74 4.30 -18.44 -7.96
N TYR A 75 4.77 -17.19 -7.87
CA TYR A 75 4.26 -16.20 -6.91
C TYR A 75 3.06 -15.44 -7.44
N PHE A 76 2.07 -15.25 -6.61
CA PHE A 76 0.80 -14.62 -6.95
C PHE A 76 0.57 -13.35 -6.12
N ALA A 77 -0.13 -12.39 -6.71
CA ALA A 77 -0.62 -11.22 -6.00
C ALA A 77 -1.96 -11.50 -5.35
N LYS A 78 -2.14 -11.06 -4.11
CA LYS A 78 -3.40 -11.13 -3.39
C LYS A 78 -4.35 -10.04 -3.87
N ILE A 79 -5.60 -10.39 -4.14
CA ILE A 79 -6.70 -9.48 -4.44
C ILE A 79 -7.70 -9.52 -3.29
N ASP A 80 -8.06 -8.36 -2.76
CA ASP A 80 -9.21 -8.20 -1.87
C ASP A 80 -10.42 -7.79 -2.71
N THR A 81 -11.34 -8.72 -2.90
CA THR A 81 -12.56 -8.47 -3.69
C THR A 81 -13.67 -7.80 -2.87
N GLY A 82 -13.43 -7.56 -1.58
CA GLY A 82 -14.42 -7.03 -0.65
C GLY A 82 -15.31 -8.13 -0.03
N LEU A 83 -16.00 -7.74 1.03
CA LEU A 83 -16.93 -8.66 1.72
C LEU A 83 -18.23 -8.77 0.94
N GLY A 84 -18.63 -10.01 0.61
CA GLY A 84 -19.92 -10.32 -0.02
C GLY A 84 -20.06 -9.92 -1.49
N ASN A 85 -19.00 -9.44 -2.13
CA ASN A 85 -19.01 -9.16 -3.54
C ASN A 85 -19.05 -10.45 -4.35
N LYS A 86 -20.00 -10.53 -5.27
CA LYS A 86 -20.21 -11.69 -6.14
C LYS A 86 -19.36 -11.65 -7.39
N ASN A 87 -18.90 -10.48 -7.79
CA ASN A 87 -18.02 -10.27 -8.95
C ASN A 87 -16.95 -9.22 -8.65
N PHE A 88 -15.83 -9.28 -9.37
CA PHE A 88 -14.72 -8.36 -9.25
C PHE A 88 -13.97 -8.27 -10.58
N ARG A 89 -13.47 -7.09 -10.92
CA ARG A 89 -12.66 -6.86 -12.13
C ARG A 89 -11.25 -6.40 -11.73
N GLN A 90 -10.23 -7.13 -12.15
CA GLN A 90 -8.83 -6.76 -12.01
C GLN A 90 -8.33 -6.16 -13.34
N ASN A 91 -7.88 -4.91 -13.31
CA ASN A 91 -7.20 -4.28 -14.44
C ASN A 91 -5.73 -4.70 -14.50
N LEU A 92 -5.29 -5.08 -15.71
CA LEU A 92 -3.91 -5.46 -16.02
C LEU A 92 -3.28 -4.51 -17.03
N SER A 93 -3.70 -3.26 -17.11
CA SER A 93 -3.15 -2.29 -18.06
C SER A 93 -1.70 -1.95 -17.71
N THR A 94 -0.81 -2.01 -18.69
CA THR A 94 0.58 -1.55 -18.60
C THR A 94 0.70 -0.03 -18.78
N HIS A 95 -0.29 0.58 -19.41
CA HIS A 95 -0.46 2.02 -19.46
C HIS A 95 -1.42 2.38 -18.33
N SER A 96 -0.89 2.86 -17.22
CA SER A 96 -1.68 3.63 -16.29
C SER A 96 -2.06 4.92 -17.02
N THR A 97 -3.19 4.90 -17.75
CA THR A 97 -3.96 6.13 -17.85
C THR A 97 -4.11 6.57 -16.40
N PRO A 98 -3.68 7.77 -16.03
CA PRO A 98 -3.80 8.20 -14.65
C PRO A 98 -5.24 7.96 -14.22
N LEU A 99 -5.45 7.06 -13.27
CA LEU A 99 -6.78 6.81 -12.73
C LEU A 99 -7.15 8.11 -12.02
N GLU A 100 -8.00 8.89 -12.68
CA GLU A 100 -8.51 10.14 -12.14
C GLU A 100 -10.01 9.99 -11.97
N VAL A 101 -10.46 10.09 -10.74
CA VAL A 101 -11.88 10.20 -10.40
C VAL A 101 -12.06 11.53 -9.71
N ARG A 102 -12.96 12.34 -10.23
CA ARG A 102 -13.27 13.67 -9.71
C ARG A 102 -14.77 13.82 -9.53
N SER A 103 -15.17 14.30 -8.38
CA SER A 103 -16.53 14.71 -8.07
C SER A 103 -16.79 16.15 -8.54
N SER A 104 -18.04 16.45 -8.85
CA SER A 104 -18.50 17.82 -9.11
C SER A 104 -18.72 18.68 -7.85
N ARG A 105 -18.40 18.16 -6.67
CA ARG A 105 -18.59 18.87 -5.38
C ARG A 105 -17.65 20.07 -5.29
N GLU A 106 -18.21 21.18 -4.79
CA GLU A 106 -17.44 22.41 -4.58
C GLU A 106 -16.42 22.26 -3.45
N PRO A 107 -15.18 22.80 -3.62
CA PRO A 107 -14.21 22.86 -2.54
C PRO A 107 -14.73 23.63 -1.33
N GLY A 108 -14.40 23.15 -0.12
CA GLY A 108 -14.78 23.80 1.13
C GLY A 108 -16.18 23.45 1.65
N THR A 109 -16.83 22.44 1.06
CA THR A 109 -18.17 22.00 1.51
C THR A 109 -18.11 21.38 2.90
N TRP A 110 -17.03 20.68 3.25
CA TRP A 110 -16.92 19.89 4.48
C TRP A 110 -15.77 20.33 5.40
N GLY A 111 -14.97 21.29 4.99
CA GLY A 111 -13.82 21.78 5.73
C GLY A 111 -12.89 22.63 4.87
N ALA A 112 -11.66 22.85 5.29
CA ALA A 112 -10.71 23.64 4.51
C ALA A 112 -10.31 22.89 3.23
N PRO A 113 -10.35 23.55 2.04
CA PRO A 113 -9.89 22.93 0.80
C PRO A 113 -8.44 22.46 0.92
N PHE A 114 -8.18 21.25 0.46
CA PHE A 114 -6.87 20.62 0.48
C PHE A 114 -6.55 19.98 -0.88
N SER A 115 -5.30 20.09 -1.27
CA SER A 115 -4.70 19.36 -2.39
C SER A 115 -3.29 18.95 -2.01
N GLY A 116 -2.93 17.69 -2.24
CA GLY A 116 -1.60 17.20 -1.85
C GLY A 116 -1.19 15.91 -2.54
N GLU A 117 0.12 15.72 -2.62
CA GLU A 117 0.75 14.48 -3.06
C GLU A 117 0.89 13.53 -1.87
N VAL A 118 0.36 12.34 -2.03
CA VAL A 118 0.36 11.31 -0.98
C VAL A 118 0.58 9.93 -1.59
N VAL A 119 0.80 8.94 -0.73
CA VAL A 119 0.93 7.55 -1.12
C VAL A 119 -0.22 6.76 -0.50
N PHE A 120 -0.91 5.96 -1.32
CA PHE A 120 -2.01 5.12 -0.85
C PHE A 120 -1.51 4.02 0.08
N LEU A 121 -2.10 3.91 1.25
CA LEU A 121 -1.73 2.91 2.25
C LEU A 121 -2.61 1.66 2.13
N ASP A 122 -3.87 1.78 2.46
CA ASP A 122 -4.84 0.67 2.42
C ASP A 122 -6.29 1.15 2.54
N CYS A 123 -7.21 0.19 2.43
CA CYS A 123 -8.58 0.32 2.92
C CYS A 123 -8.87 -0.78 3.94
N SER A 124 -9.51 -0.42 5.03
CA SER A 124 -9.85 -1.30 6.15
C SER A 124 -11.28 -1.08 6.63
N VAL A 125 -11.73 -1.95 7.51
CA VAL A 125 -13.10 -1.92 8.05
C VAL A 125 -13.04 -1.77 9.56
N MET A 126 -13.74 -0.77 10.09
CA MET A 126 -13.89 -0.54 11.53
C MET A 126 -15.23 -1.09 12.07
N PHE A 127 -15.31 -1.30 13.38
CA PHE A 127 -16.51 -1.61 14.14
C PHE A 127 -17.39 -2.73 13.54
N ARG A 128 -16.86 -3.95 13.49
CA ARG A 128 -17.60 -5.15 13.04
C ARG A 128 -18.22 -5.01 11.64
N GLY A 129 -17.53 -4.32 10.73
CA GLY A 129 -17.95 -4.23 9.33
C GLY A 129 -18.91 -3.10 8.99
N ARG A 130 -19.16 -2.15 9.91
CA ARG A 130 -20.13 -1.08 9.68
C ARG A 130 -19.56 0.12 8.92
N PHE A 131 -18.25 0.40 9.06
CA PHE A 131 -17.63 1.55 8.42
C PHE A 131 -16.36 1.11 7.71
N GLN A 132 -16.25 1.47 6.45
CA GLN A 132 -15.00 1.34 5.70
C GLN A 132 -14.27 2.68 5.71
N PHE A 133 -12.96 2.60 5.72
CA PHE A 133 -12.10 3.77 5.58
C PHE A 133 -10.89 3.41 4.73
N CYS A 134 -10.37 4.39 4.01
CA CYS A 134 -9.12 4.26 3.27
C CYS A 134 -8.11 5.27 3.79
N ARG A 135 -6.82 4.93 3.70
CA ARG A 135 -5.73 5.74 4.24
C ARG A 135 -4.67 6.05 3.20
N PHE A 136 -4.07 7.22 3.37
CA PHE A 136 -2.90 7.66 2.62
C PHE A 136 -1.86 8.19 3.58
N ILE A 137 -0.61 8.22 3.15
CA ILE A 137 0.48 8.84 3.90
C ILE A 137 1.16 9.89 3.03
N GLY A 138 1.41 11.05 3.61
CA GLY A 138 2.17 12.12 3.01
C GLY A 138 2.45 13.25 3.99
N SER A 139 3.55 13.94 3.81
CA SER A 139 3.94 15.09 4.64
C SER A 139 3.88 14.80 6.16
N GLY A 140 4.30 13.61 6.58
CA GLY A 140 4.32 13.20 7.98
C GLY A 140 2.93 12.97 8.61
N ARG A 141 1.90 12.72 7.80
CA ARG A 141 0.51 12.56 8.24
C ARG A 141 -0.16 11.34 7.62
N VAL A 142 -1.14 10.80 8.32
CA VAL A 142 -2.09 9.82 7.79
C VAL A 142 -3.37 10.57 7.40
N PHE A 143 -3.74 10.51 6.13
CA PHE A 143 -5.03 11.03 5.66
C PHE A 143 -6.03 9.87 5.65
N THR A 144 -7.13 10.02 6.37
CA THR A 144 -8.17 9.01 6.50
C THR A 144 -9.45 9.49 5.81
N VAL A 145 -9.93 8.69 4.89
CA VAL A 145 -11.18 8.88 4.15
C VAL A 145 -12.20 7.88 4.68
N VAL A 146 -13.27 8.35 5.27
CA VAL A 146 -14.35 7.48 5.77
C VAL A 146 -15.41 7.30 4.69
N GLU A 147 -15.94 6.08 4.55
CA GLU A 147 -17.06 5.79 3.66
C GLU A 147 -18.36 6.34 4.24
N ASP A 148 -18.62 7.58 3.93
CA ASP A 148 -19.82 8.30 4.29
C ASP A 148 -20.29 9.17 3.10
N ASN A 149 -21.32 9.98 3.31
CA ASN A 149 -21.88 10.82 2.25
C ASN A 149 -20.96 12.00 1.84
N ARG A 150 -19.83 12.22 2.54
CA ARG A 150 -18.89 13.31 2.26
C ARG A 150 -17.94 12.98 1.12
N THR A 151 -17.57 11.71 0.98
CA THR A 151 -16.76 11.23 -0.15
C THR A 151 -17.66 10.51 -1.16
N PRO A 152 -17.63 10.88 -2.46
CA PRO A 152 -18.43 10.24 -3.48
C PRO A 152 -18.18 8.74 -3.59
N PRO A 153 -19.23 7.91 -3.78
CA PRO A 153 -19.09 6.46 -3.87
C PRO A 153 -18.13 5.99 -4.97
N GLU A 154 -18.07 6.69 -6.09
CA GLU A 154 -17.17 6.38 -7.22
C GLU A 154 -15.69 6.62 -6.86
N VAL A 155 -15.40 7.65 -6.06
CA VAL A 155 -14.06 7.89 -5.53
C VAL A 155 -13.66 6.75 -4.59
N PHE A 156 -14.57 6.39 -3.67
CA PHE A 156 -14.33 5.31 -2.71
C PHE A 156 -14.15 3.94 -3.40
N ALA A 157 -14.98 3.66 -4.43
CA ALA A 157 -14.83 2.44 -5.24
C ALA A 157 -13.46 2.34 -5.92
N THR A 158 -12.93 3.48 -6.38
CA THR A 158 -11.59 3.59 -6.95
C THR A 158 -10.51 3.23 -5.93
N LEU A 159 -10.61 3.74 -4.70
CA LEU A 159 -9.64 3.46 -3.64
C LEU A 159 -9.57 1.99 -3.28
N ARG A 160 -10.72 1.30 -3.25
CA ARG A 160 -10.76 -0.15 -2.97
C ARG A 160 -9.99 -1.00 -3.96
N GLY A 161 -9.87 -0.54 -5.21
CA GLY A 161 -9.10 -1.22 -6.26
C GLY A 161 -7.63 -0.81 -6.34
N MET A 162 -7.19 0.14 -5.50
CA MET A 162 -5.85 0.70 -5.57
C MET A 162 -4.81 -0.19 -4.88
N ALA A 163 -3.64 -0.30 -5.48
CA ALA A 163 -2.55 -1.04 -4.88
C ALA A 163 -1.86 -0.21 -3.77
N LYS A 164 -1.45 -0.89 -2.68
CA LYS A 164 -0.61 -0.28 -1.63
C LYS A 164 0.64 0.33 -2.23
N ALA A 165 1.09 1.45 -1.66
CA ALA A 165 2.22 2.25 -2.13
C ALA A 165 2.03 2.88 -3.53
N THR A 166 0.79 3.06 -3.99
CA THR A 166 0.50 3.83 -5.22
C THR A 166 0.63 5.32 -4.94
N PRO A 167 1.52 6.07 -5.65
CA PRO A 167 1.61 7.51 -5.55
C PRO A 167 0.38 8.17 -6.17
N VAL A 168 -0.26 9.07 -5.45
CA VAL A 168 -1.45 9.77 -5.91
C VAL A 168 -1.42 11.25 -5.56
N GLN A 169 -2.09 12.05 -6.39
CA GLN A 169 -2.55 13.39 -6.08
C GLN A 169 -3.97 13.27 -5.54
N ILE A 170 -4.27 13.87 -4.41
CA ILE A 170 -5.62 13.93 -3.85
C ILE A 170 -6.10 15.37 -3.74
N GLU A 171 -7.41 15.56 -3.91
CA GLU A 171 -8.08 16.82 -3.61
C GLU A 171 -9.28 16.50 -2.73
N GLY A 172 -9.51 17.32 -1.70
CA GLY A 172 -10.59 17.10 -0.75
C GLY A 172 -10.77 18.31 0.16
N ASP A 173 -11.54 18.11 1.21
CA ASP A 173 -11.70 19.07 2.29
C ASP A 173 -11.13 18.47 3.57
N TRP A 174 -10.23 19.20 4.20
CA TRP A 174 -9.67 18.86 5.50
C TRP A 174 -10.74 19.06 6.58
N VAL A 175 -11.26 17.94 7.10
CA VAL A 175 -12.39 17.96 8.04
C VAL A 175 -11.92 18.15 9.47
N GLU A 176 -10.98 17.30 9.91
CA GLU A 176 -10.49 17.30 11.28
C GLU A 176 -9.04 16.80 11.35
N LEU A 177 -8.31 17.22 12.39
CA LEU A 177 -6.96 16.83 12.70
C LEU A 177 -6.88 16.22 14.10
N PHE A 178 -6.40 14.99 14.18
CA PHE A 178 -6.09 14.28 15.42
C PHE A 178 -4.62 13.86 15.39
N ASP A 179 -3.78 14.55 16.15
CA ASP A 179 -2.34 14.27 16.17
C ASP A 179 -1.74 14.24 14.74
N HIS A 180 -1.27 13.09 14.26
CA HIS A 180 -0.78 12.90 12.90
C HIS A 180 -1.85 12.43 11.90
N THR A 181 -3.11 12.29 12.33
CA THR A 181 -4.19 11.79 11.48
C THR A 181 -5.12 12.93 11.07
N VAL A 182 -5.34 13.05 9.77
CA VAL A 182 -6.26 13.99 9.14
C VAL A 182 -7.44 13.24 8.61
N GLU A 183 -8.66 13.61 9.02
CA GLU A 183 -9.86 13.18 8.32
C GLU A 183 -10.08 14.09 7.11
N ILE A 184 -10.24 13.49 5.93
CA ILE A 184 -10.45 14.21 4.67
C ILE A 184 -11.70 13.73 3.95
N ALA A 185 -12.57 14.67 3.55
CA ALA A 185 -13.66 14.41 2.62
C ALA A 185 -13.14 14.53 1.20
N LEU A 186 -12.85 13.38 0.58
CA LEU A 186 -12.14 13.33 -0.70
C LEU A 186 -13.07 13.67 -1.88
N ARG A 187 -12.62 14.56 -2.76
CA ARG A 187 -13.31 14.91 -4.01
C ARG A 187 -12.70 14.25 -5.22
N SER A 188 -11.39 14.12 -5.24
CA SER A 188 -10.70 13.47 -6.35
C SER A 188 -9.48 12.69 -5.90
N VAL A 189 -9.14 11.68 -6.65
CA VAL A 189 -7.90 10.93 -6.56
C VAL A 189 -7.37 10.68 -7.97
N LYS A 190 -6.08 10.93 -8.17
CA LYS A 190 -5.39 10.73 -9.44
C LYS A 190 -4.05 10.07 -9.20
N VAL A 191 -3.80 8.95 -9.87
CA VAL A 191 -2.47 8.34 -9.89
C VAL A 191 -1.50 9.28 -10.57
N ARG A 192 -0.37 9.55 -9.93
CA ARG A 192 0.71 10.39 -10.45
C ARG A 192 1.99 9.60 -10.73
N ALA A 193 2.87 10.19 -11.50
CA ALA A 193 4.23 9.67 -11.63
C ALA A 193 4.96 9.74 -10.28
N PRO A 194 5.82 8.75 -9.97
CA PRO A 194 6.64 8.80 -8.76
C PRO A 194 7.58 10.00 -8.76
N ASN A 195 7.58 10.74 -7.65
CA ASN A 195 8.54 11.80 -7.36
C ASN A 195 9.82 11.24 -6.71
N GLU A 196 10.71 12.12 -6.20
CA GLU A 196 11.96 11.69 -5.58
C GLU A 196 11.73 10.92 -4.27
N GLU A 197 10.79 11.39 -3.44
CA GLU A 197 10.44 10.74 -2.18
C GLU A 197 9.90 9.33 -2.40
N ASP A 198 9.07 9.13 -3.43
CA ASP A 198 8.54 7.80 -3.79
C ASP A 198 9.66 6.86 -4.26
N ARG A 199 10.66 7.38 -4.99
CA ARG A 199 11.82 6.59 -5.42
C ARG A 199 12.67 6.14 -4.23
N VAL A 200 12.90 7.04 -3.27
CA VAL A 200 13.58 6.71 -2.01
C VAL A 200 12.76 5.69 -1.23
N LEU A 201 11.46 5.91 -1.05
CA LEU A 201 10.58 4.96 -0.37
C LEU A 201 10.62 3.57 -1.01
N LYS A 202 10.72 3.50 -2.34
CA LYS A 202 10.85 2.23 -3.07
C LYS A 202 12.16 1.51 -2.72
N LEU A 203 13.26 2.21 -2.54
CA LEU A 203 14.55 1.63 -2.14
C LEU A 203 14.54 1.16 -0.69
N LEU A 204 13.71 1.76 0.17
CA LEU A 204 13.58 1.36 1.58
C LEU A 204 12.82 0.03 1.77
N GLN A 205 12.14 -0.50 0.75
CA GLN A 205 11.32 -1.70 0.87
C GLN A 205 12.15 -2.95 1.18
N GLY A 206 11.63 -3.83 2.03
CA GLY A 206 12.23 -5.13 2.32
C GLY A 206 12.54 -5.36 3.80
N ASN A 207 13.40 -6.37 4.04
CA ASN A 207 13.83 -6.75 5.38
C ASN A 207 15.23 -6.20 5.64
N TRP A 208 15.40 -5.54 6.76
CA TRP A 208 16.63 -4.92 7.18
C TRP A 208 17.09 -5.49 8.52
N PHE A 209 18.38 -5.73 8.65
CA PHE A 209 19.01 -6.29 9.82
C PHE A 209 20.10 -5.34 10.31
N SER A 210 20.18 -5.16 11.62
CA SER A 210 21.25 -4.37 12.21
C SER A 210 22.61 -5.04 11.97
N GLU A 211 23.62 -4.25 11.60
CA GLU A 211 24.99 -4.75 11.46
C GLU A 211 25.62 -5.13 12.80
N THR A 212 25.17 -4.52 13.89
CA THR A 212 25.74 -4.69 15.24
C THR A 212 25.00 -5.66 16.12
N ASP A 213 23.70 -5.88 15.85
CA ASP A 213 22.87 -6.81 16.61
C ASP A 213 21.92 -7.57 15.68
N SER A 214 22.21 -8.82 15.40
CA SER A 214 21.41 -9.67 14.50
C SER A 214 19.98 -9.96 14.99
N LYS A 215 19.65 -9.65 16.26
CA LYS A 215 18.29 -9.76 16.79
C LYS A 215 17.43 -8.54 16.45
N ASP A 216 18.07 -7.41 16.15
CA ASP A 216 17.40 -6.16 15.79
C ASP A 216 17.16 -6.14 14.27
N GLN A 217 15.90 -6.18 13.90
CA GLN A 217 15.48 -6.22 12.49
C GLN A 217 14.16 -5.48 12.29
N PHE A 218 13.96 -5.00 11.07
CA PHE A 218 12.67 -4.44 10.69
C PHE A 218 12.33 -4.74 9.23
N THR A 219 11.05 -4.75 8.94
CA THR A 219 10.51 -4.91 7.59
C THR A 219 9.78 -3.64 7.20
N ILE A 220 10.08 -3.09 6.01
CA ILE A 220 9.32 -1.98 5.44
C ILE A 220 8.47 -2.50 4.28
N LEU A 221 7.16 -2.25 4.37
CA LEU A 221 6.18 -2.59 3.34
C LEU A 221 5.27 -1.38 3.06
N GLY A 222 5.47 -0.73 1.91
CA GLY A 222 4.86 0.57 1.62
C GLY A 222 5.38 1.61 2.61
N ASN A 223 4.47 2.30 3.29
CA ASN A 223 4.78 3.30 4.31
C ASN A 223 4.70 2.73 5.75
N GLU A 224 4.79 1.43 5.94
CA GLU A 224 4.77 0.79 7.26
C GLU A 224 6.11 0.12 7.56
N ARG A 225 6.63 0.34 8.76
CA ARG A 225 7.78 -0.35 9.33
C ARG A 225 7.34 -1.21 10.51
N GLN A 226 7.63 -2.48 10.44
CA GLN A 226 7.45 -3.43 11.53
C GLN A 226 8.83 -3.76 12.10
N SER A 227 9.10 -3.30 13.31
CA SER A 227 10.35 -3.58 14.01
C SER A 227 10.20 -4.82 14.89
N ASN A 228 11.24 -5.63 14.88
CA ASN A 228 11.27 -6.89 15.64
C ASN A 228 12.62 -6.99 16.38
N TYR A 229 12.57 -7.54 17.60
CA TYR A 229 13.76 -7.88 18.34
C TYR A 229 13.69 -9.33 18.82
N GLY A 230 14.67 -10.14 18.42
CA GLY A 230 14.68 -11.57 18.75
C GLY A 230 13.44 -12.34 18.26
N GLY A 231 12.80 -11.90 17.19
CA GLY A 231 11.59 -12.49 16.60
C GLY A 231 10.26 -11.98 17.18
N ALA A 232 10.29 -11.13 18.22
CA ALA A 232 9.11 -10.50 18.78
C ALA A 232 8.88 -9.13 18.14
N LEU A 233 7.63 -8.81 17.74
CA LEU A 233 7.25 -7.49 17.25
C LEU A 233 7.39 -6.46 18.38
N THR A 234 8.14 -5.39 18.14
CA THR A 234 8.40 -4.31 19.10
C THR A 234 7.68 -3.02 18.79
N SER A 235 7.54 -2.69 17.49
CA SER A 235 6.77 -1.51 17.07
C SER A 235 6.18 -1.68 15.67
N LEU A 236 5.10 -0.96 15.43
CA LEU A 236 4.53 -0.72 14.10
C LEU A 236 4.49 0.80 13.88
N GLU A 237 5.22 1.26 12.88
CA GLU A 237 5.37 2.68 12.61
C GLU A 237 4.92 3.02 11.19
N TYR A 238 4.41 4.23 11.01
CA TYR A 238 4.21 4.83 9.71
C TYR A 238 5.42 5.65 9.30
N LEU A 239 5.73 5.62 8.00
CA LEU A 239 6.90 6.26 7.43
C LEU A 239 6.49 7.29 6.37
N SER A 240 7.13 8.44 6.38
CA SER A 240 7.08 9.45 5.32
C SER A 240 8.49 9.86 4.93
N VAL A 241 8.84 9.73 3.66
CA VAL A 241 10.06 10.33 3.13
C VAL A 241 9.76 11.80 2.84
N MET A 242 10.62 12.70 3.30
CA MET A 242 10.41 14.14 3.23
C MET A 242 11.71 14.87 2.86
N PRO A 243 11.63 16.02 2.18
CA PRO A 243 12.81 16.82 1.83
C PRO A 243 13.40 17.57 3.01
N PHE A 244 12.64 17.76 4.08
CA PHE A 244 13.04 18.45 5.31
C PHE A 244 12.41 17.77 6.52
N CYS A 245 12.97 18.01 7.69
CA CYS A 245 12.50 17.41 8.94
C CYS A 245 12.63 18.43 10.08
N ASP A 246 11.48 19.03 10.44
CA ASP A 246 11.32 20.02 11.52
C ASP A 246 12.44 21.10 11.55
N GLU A 247 13.26 21.10 12.59
CA GLU A 247 14.27 22.14 12.89
C GLU A 247 15.66 21.87 12.26
N PHE A 248 15.75 20.84 11.39
CA PHE A 248 17.04 20.48 10.81
C PHE A 248 17.26 21.22 9.47
N ASP A 249 18.26 22.09 9.46
CA ASP A 249 18.74 22.83 8.30
C ASP A 249 19.64 21.93 7.44
N GLY A 250 19.04 21.04 6.66
CA GLY A 250 19.78 20.16 5.75
C GLY A 250 18.99 19.88 4.49
N PHE A 251 19.69 19.40 3.48
CA PHE A 251 19.06 18.92 2.25
C PHE A 251 18.86 17.41 2.39
N GLY A 252 17.60 16.96 2.59
CA GLY A 252 17.21 15.57 2.70
C GLY A 252 17.80 14.64 1.63
N PRO A 253 17.32 13.42 1.47
CA PRO A 253 16.03 12.96 1.98
C PRO A 253 16.07 12.56 3.46
N TYR A 254 14.99 12.83 4.14
CA TYR A 254 14.75 12.42 5.53
C TYR A 254 13.66 11.36 5.59
N LEU A 255 13.78 10.47 6.58
CA LEU A 255 12.73 9.53 6.94
C LEU A 255 12.08 10.00 8.25
N TYR A 256 10.83 10.37 8.18
CA TYR A 256 10.02 10.67 9.36
C TYR A 256 9.21 9.42 9.72
N ALA A 257 9.35 8.95 10.95
CA ALA A 257 8.69 7.75 11.45
C ALA A 257 7.90 8.09 12.72
N TRP A 258 6.67 7.58 12.85
CA TRP A 258 5.86 7.73 14.06
C TRP A 258 5.09 6.44 14.34
N ASP A 259 4.84 6.19 15.62
CA ASP A 259 4.12 5.01 16.06
C ASP A 259 2.68 5.00 15.50
N SER A 260 2.19 3.85 15.08
CA SER A 260 0.84 3.68 14.53
C SER A 260 -0.27 3.96 15.56
N GLN A 261 0.07 3.94 16.85
CA GLN A 261 -0.84 4.29 17.93
C GLN A 261 -0.84 5.80 18.26
N GLY A 262 -0.01 6.59 17.57
CA GLY A 262 0.16 8.02 17.81
C GLY A 262 1.42 8.35 18.60
N GLY A 263 1.61 9.62 18.89
CA GLY A 263 2.76 10.12 19.62
C GLY A 263 3.78 10.87 18.76
N THR A 264 4.90 11.23 19.37
CA THR A 264 5.93 12.04 18.72
C THR A 264 6.69 11.26 17.66
N GLY A 265 6.70 11.76 16.44
CA GLY A 265 7.51 11.19 15.36
C GLY A 265 9.01 11.42 15.54
N LEU A 266 9.79 10.55 14.96
CA LEU A 266 11.26 10.56 14.96
C LEU A 266 11.77 10.87 13.55
N CYS A 267 12.81 11.67 13.48
CA CYS A 267 13.46 12.04 12.24
C CYS A 267 14.78 11.32 12.05
N TYR A 268 15.00 10.79 10.86
CA TYR A 268 16.25 10.14 10.47
C TYR A 268 16.76 10.77 9.18
N GLU A 269 18.02 11.12 9.13
CA GLU A 269 18.70 11.42 7.89
C GLU A 269 19.05 10.11 7.16
N ILE A 270 18.69 10.01 5.89
CA ILE A 270 19.04 8.85 5.05
C ILE A 270 20.42 9.12 4.46
N LYS A 271 21.48 8.58 5.08
CA LYS A 271 22.85 8.74 4.62
C LYS A 271 23.17 7.88 3.42
N LYS A 272 22.55 6.71 3.34
CA LYS A 272 22.75 5.76 2.25
C LYS A 272 21.52 4.87 2.13
N VAL A 273 21.11 4.63 0.91
CA VAL A 273 20.08 3.65 0.60
C VAL A 273 20.42 2.94 -0.71
N SER A 274 20.41 1.61 -0.67
CA SER A 274 20.57 0.73 -1.83
C SER A 274 19.78 -0.55 -1.56
N GLU A 275 19.77 -1.48 -2.48
CA GLU A 275 19.08 -2.77 -2.31
C GLU A 275 19.59 -3.60 -1.12
N THR A 276 20.82 -3.36 -0.66
CA THR A 276 21.48 -4.18 0.38
C THR A 276 21.99 -3.39 1.57
N VAL A 277 22.02 -2.05 1.51
CA VAL A 277 22.55 -1.23 2.59
C VAL A 277 21.62 -0.06 2.85
N LEU A 278 21.23 0.10 4.11
CA LEU A 278 20.47 1.24 4.62
C LEU A 278 21.22 1.86 5.78
N GLY A 279 21.62 3.12 5.63
CA GLY A 279 22.24 3.93 6.68
C GLY A 279 21.30 5.05 7.12
N LEU A 280 20.82 4.96 8.34
CA LEU A 280 19.96 5.95 8.98
C LEU A 280 20.70 6.59 10.15
N VAL A 281 20.61 7.91 10.25
CA VAL A 281 21.12 8.67 11.41
C VAL A 281 19.95 9.34 12.10
N TYR A 282 19.69 8.95 13.35
CA TYR A 282 18.68 9.58 14.16
C TYR A 282 19.02 11.04 14.43
N LEU A 283 18.05 11.92 14.22
CA LEU A 283 18.18 13.34 14.49
C LEU A 283 17.34 13.69 15.73
N PRO A 284 17.98 13.86 16.91
CA PRO A 284 17.24 14.19 18.13
C PRO A 284 16.68 15.61 18.03
N ARG A 285 15.44 15.81 18.45
CA ARG A 285 14.84 17.16 18.55
C ARG A 285 15.73 18.02 19.43
N ARG A 286 16.00 19.25 19.01
CA ARG A 286 16.65 20.23 19.87
C ARG A 286 15.70 20.51 21.05
N PRO A 287 16.19 20.49 22.31
CA PRO A 287 15.35 20.89 23.43
C PRO A 287 14.87 22.32 23.17
N GLU A 288 13.57 22.55 23.31
CA GLU A 288 13.00 23.91 23.23
C GLU A 288 13.85 24.83 24.08
N ARG A 289 14.45 25.86 23.49
CA ARG A 289 15.07 26.94 24.26
C ARG A 289 13.92 27.64 24.97
N ARG A 290 13.70 27.26 26.23
CA ARG A 290 12.83 28.06 27.10
C ARG A 290 13.55 29.41 27.24
N CYS A 291 12.98 30.45 26.64
CA CYS A 291 13.32 31.81 26.97
C CYS A 291 12.88 32.04 28.41
N PHE A 292 13.83 32.19 29.32
CA PHE A 292 13.61 32.68 30.68
C PHE A 292 13.57 34.20 30.63
#